data_6c60daa53f424cdf466304e6dd5575d1
#
_entry.id   6c60daa53f424cdf466304e6dd5575d1
#
_cell.length_a   1.000
_cell.length_b   1.000
_cell.length_c   1.000
_cell.angle_alpha   90.00
_cell.angle_beta   90.00
_cell.angle_gamma   90.00
#
_symmetry.space_group_name_H-M   'P 1'
#
loop_
_entity.id
_entity.type
_entity.pdbx_description
1 polymer ?
#
loop_
_entity_poly.entity_id
_entity_poly.type
_entity_poly.pdbx_seq_one_letter_code
_entity_poly.pdbx_strand_id
1 'polypeptide(L)'
;MLNINWIIKESKIVLVLLQNKKCIISLYVIFLKNEWIDSVIFDLMFQKILIANRGEIAVRVIRTCREMGIKTVAIYSEPDRTSPHVLKADEAYCVGSAPSAKSYLNIPAILDIVKKSKTDAVHPGYGFLSENCDFAQAVKDSGTAWIGPSTEVITTMGDKMAARKLARQADAPVVPGTNEPLINIKDAHETAERIGYPLLIKAAGGGGGKGIRIIQSGKDLEDAMSRAKSEAEKAFSDNRIYM
;
A
#
# COMPACT_ATOMS: atom_id res chain seq x y z
N MET A 1 15.85 -14.30 17.49
CA MET A 1 16.57 -15.56 17.18
C MET A 1 15.59 -16.70 17.38
N LEU A 2 15.05 -17.24 16.32
CA LEU A 2 14.25 -18.47 16.38
C LEU A 2 15.12 -19.59 15.82
N ASN A 3 15.68 -20.40 16.72
CA ASN A 3 16.31 -21.67 16.37
C ASN A 3 15.21 -22.72 16.38
N ILE A 4 14.89 -23.25 15.22
CA ILE A 4 13.98 -24.40 15.11
C ILE A 4 14.82 -25.62 14.79
N ASN A 5 14.98 -26.51 15.79
CA ASN A 5 15.57 -27.83 15.63
C ASN A 5 14.46 -28.84 15.37
N TRP A 6 14.64 -29.66 14.37
CA TRP A 6 13.65 -30.64 13.93
C TRP A 6 14.05 -32.05 14.27
N ILE A 7 13.08 -32.81 14.72
CA ILE A 7 13.22 -34.21 15.06
C ILE A 7 12.64 -35.04 13.92
N ILE A 8 13.43 -35.95 13.41
CA ILE A 8 13.04 -36.94 12.41
C ILE A 8 12.43 -38.13 13.13
N LYS A 9 11.21 -38.49 12.85
CA LYS A 9 10.63 -39.77 13.24
C LYS A 9 9.91 -40.36 12.04
N GLU A 10 10.46 -41.52 11.62
CA GLU A 10 9.90 -42.44 10.64
C GLU A 10 9.54 -41.91 9.24
N SER A 11 10.55 -41.94 8.38
CA SER A 11 10.47 -42.05 6.91
C SER A 11 9.66 -41.03 6.10
N LYS A 12 9.32 -39.89 6.66
CA LYS A 12 8.68 -38.80 5.90
C LYS A 12 9.26 -37.46 6.34
N ILE A 13 10.24 -36.99 5.58
CA ILE A 13 11.04 -35.81 5.93
C ILE A 13 10.33 -34.55 5.48
N VAL A 14 10.05 -33.65 6.44
CA VAL A 14 9.78 -32.25 6.14
C VAL A 14 10.98 -31.45 6.63
N LEU A 15 11.73 -30.87 5.75
CA LEU A 15 12.83 -30.00 6.08
C LEU A 15 12.38 -28.55 5.91
N VAL A 16 12.15 -27.85 7.02
CA VAL A 16 11.94 -26.41 7.01
C VAL A 16 13.21 -25.76 7.54
N LEU A 17 14.01 -25.19 6.66
CA LEU A 17 15.16 -24.39 7.03
C LEU A 17 14.75 -22.93 7.09
N LEU A 18 14.59 -22.42 8.31
CA LEU A 18 14.50 -20.99 8.57
C LEU A 18 15.91 -20.50 8.92
N GLN A 19 16.66 -19.98 7.95
CA GLN A 19 17.87 -19.25 8.23
C GLN A 19 17.61 -17.76 8.24
N ASN A 20 17.88 -17.19 9.40
CA ASN A 20 17.79 -15.78 9.68
C ASN A 20 19.01 -15.06 9.10
N LYS A 21 18.85 -14.26 8.08
CA LYS A 21 19.46 -12.97 7.75
C LYS A 21 19.17 -12.65 6.29
N LYS A 22 18.22 -11.70 6.07
CA LYS A 22 17.69 -11.22 4.80
C LYS A 22 16.60 -12.13 4.20
N CYS A 23 15.39 -11.72 4.43
CA CYS A 23 14.12 -12.19 3.88
C CYS A 23 14.18 -12.88 2.49
N ILE A 24 14.39 -14.18 2.49
CA ILE A 24 13.96 -15.07 1.41
C ILE A 24 13.46 -16.33 2.12
N ILE A 25 12.15 -16.47 2.22
CA ILE A 25 11.53 -17.74 2.63
C ILE A 25 11.43 -18.58 1.38
N SER A 26 12.38 -19.47 1.16
CA SER A 26 12.23 -20.55 0.20
C SER A 26 11.61 -21.74 0.92
N LEU A 27 10.31 -21.89 0.78
CA LEU A 27 9.59 -23.04 1.30
C LEU A 27 9.68 -24.17 0.27
N TYR A 28 10.54 -25.16 0.48
CA TYR A 28 10.50 -26.42 -0.24
C TYR A 28 9.55 -27.35 0.49
N VAL A 29 8.32 -27.46 0.01
CA VAL A 29 7.36 -28.46 0.50
C VAL A 29 7.48 -29.71 -0.37
N ILE A 30 8.11 -30.75 0.15
CA ILE A 30 8.01 -32.08 -0.43
C ILE A 30 6.69 -32.68 0.08
N PHE A 31 5.73 -32.81 -0.82
CA PHE A 31 4.40 -33.33 -0.52
C PHE A 31 4.45 -34.77 -0.02
N LEU A 32 4.16 -34.95 1.24
CA LEU A 32 3.56 -36.17 1.75
C LEU A 32 2.24 -35.77 2.40
N LYS A 33 1.13 -36.24 1.86
CA LYS A 33 -0.21 -36.08 2.46
C LYS A 33 -0.17 -36.54 3.91
N ASN A 34 -0.21 -35.64 4.85
CA ASN A 34 -0.39 -35.92 6.26
C ASN A 34 -1.23 -34.82 6.89
N GLU A 35 -2.33 -35.20 7.52
CA GLU A 35 -3.24 -34.34 8.27
C GLU A 35 -2.50 -33.39 9.26
N TRP A 36 -1.34 -33.79 9.74
CA TRP A 36 -0.53 -32.99 10.65
C TRP A 36 0.13 -31.77 9.98
N ILE A 37 0.56 -31.90 8.71
CA ILE A 37 1.16 -30.80 7.94
C ILE A 37 0.11 -29.78 7.58
N ASP A 38 -1.08 -30.25 7.20
CA ASP A 38 -2.22 -29.39 6.88
C ASP A 38 -2.67 -28.61 8.14
N SER A 39 -2.63 -29.24 9.32
CA SER A 39 -2.90 -28.58 10.59
C SER A 39 -1.86 -27.50 10.92
N VAL A 40 -0.56 -27.79 10.77
CA VAL A 40 0.52 -26.82 11.06
C VAL A 40 0.50 -25.66 10.07
N ILE A 41 0.25 -25.92 8.78
CA ILE A 41 0.12 -24.85 7.77
C ILE A 41 -1.12 -24.02 8.08
N PHE A 42 -2.21 -24.62 8.47
CA PHE A 42 -3.45 -23.94 8.87
C PHE A 42 -3.23 -23.01 10.09
N ASP A 43 -2.48 -23.48 11.10
CA ASP A 43 -2.13 -22.69 12.29
C ASP A 43 -1.17 -21.51 11.99
N LEU A 44 -0.41 -21.58 10.88
CA LEU A 44 0.49 -20.54 10.42
C LEU A 44 -0.19 -19.53 9.48
N MET A 45 -1.38 -19.82 8.98
CA MET A 45 -2.15 -18.93 8.11
C MET A 45 -3.07 -18.01 8.91
N PHE A 46 -3.36 -16.84 8.34
CA PHE A 46 -4.41 -15.98 8.88
C PHE A 46 -5.76 -16.72 8.85
N GLN A 47 -6.48 -16.64 9.95
CA GLN A 47 -7.81 -17.24 10.06
C GLN A 47 -8.92 -16.25 9.68
N LYS A 48 -8.67 -14.95 9.90
CA LYS A 48 -9.66 -13.90 9.65
C LYS A 48 -8.98 -12.59 9.25
N ILE A 49 -9.36 -12.04 8.09
CA ILE A 49 -8.81 -10.81 7.54
C ILE A 49 -9.90 -9.73 7.49
N LEU A 50 -9.60 -8.54 8.04
CA LEU A 50 -10.40 -7.34 7.82
C LEU A 50 -9.95 -6.66 6.53
N ILE A 51 -10.92 -6.32 5.67
CA ILE A 51 -10.67 -5.62 4.41
C ILE A 51 -11.03 -4.15 4.61
N ALA A 52 -10.00 -3.31 4.78
CA ALA A 52 -10.15 -1.88 5.01
C ALA A 52 -10.39 -1.11 3.70
N ASN A 53 -11.39 -1.55 2.94
CA ASN A 53 -11.75 -0.98 1.65
C ASN A 53 -13.21 -1.32 1.29
N ARG A 54 -13.67 -0.92 0.10
CA ARG A 54 -15.03 -1.12 -0.41
C ARG A 54 -15.03 -1.53 -1.89
N GLY A 55 -16.24 -1.80 -2.42
CA GLY A 55 -16.45 -1.96 -3.86
C GLY A 55 -15.74 -3.18 -4.44
N GLU A 56 -15.24 -3.03 -5.66
CA GLU A 56 -14.63 -4.10 -6.44
C GLU A 56 -13.41 -4.72 -5.76
N ILE A 57 -12.50 -3.88 -5.26
CA ILE A 57 -11.29 -4.41 -4.62
C ILE A 57 -11.59 -5.23 -3.37
N ALA A 58 -12.56 -4.80 -2.56
CA ALA A 58 -12.97 -5.58 -1.41
C ALA A 58 -13.57 -6.93 -1.82
N VAL A 59 -14.41 -6.97 -2.85
CA VAL A 59 -14.94 -8.22 -3.42
C VAL A 59 -13.84 -9.13 -3.93
N ARG A 60 -12.82 -8.57 -4.59
CA ARG A 60 -11.69 -9.34 -5.10
C ARG A 60 -10.90 -10.00 -3.97
N VAL A 61 -10.59 -9.26 -2.91
CA VAL A 61 -9.89 -9.81 -1.73
C VAL A 61 -10.75 -10.86 -1.03
N ILE A 62 -12.05 -10.61 -0.83
CA ILE A 62 -12.98 -11.57 -0.24
C ILE A 62 -12.99 -12.91 -1.01
N ARG A 63 -13.00 -12.83 -2.35
CA ARG A 63 -12.98 -14.04 -3.18
C ARG A 63 -11.71 -14.87 -2.94
N THR A 64 -10.55 -14.23 -2.96
CA THR A 64 -9.27 -14.92 -2.71
C THR A 64 -9.20 -15.49 -1.29
N CYS A 65 -9.62 -14.74 -0.28
CA CYS A 65 -9.69 -15.24 1.09
C CYS A 65 -10.58 -16.49 1.19
N ARG A 66 -11.74 -16.48 0.52
CA ARG A 66 -12.64 -17.64 0.50
C ARG A 66 -12.01 -18.86 -0.18
N GLU A 67 -11.30 -18.67 -1.31
CA GLU A 67 -10.55 -19.72 -2.00
C GLU A 67 -9.44 -20.32 -1.11
N MET A 68 -8.87 -19.51 -0.21
CA MET A 68 -7.86 -19.91 0.77
C MET A 68 -8.45 -20.44 2.09
N GLY A 69 -9.76 -20.48 2.26
CA GLY A 69 -10.41 -20.89 3.51
C GLY A 69 -10.32 -19.87 4.64
N ILE A 70 -9.96 -18.61 4.34
CA ILE A 70 -9.79 -17.52 5.32
C ILE A 70 -11.11 -16.75 5.46
N LYS A 71 -11.54 -16.53 6.69
CA LYS A 71 -12.72 -15.70 7.00
C LYS A 71 -12.48 -14.24 6.71
N THR A 72 -13.55 -13.51 6.35
CA THR A 72 -13.46 -12.12 5.94
C THR A 72 -14.37 -11.20 6.75
N VAL A 73 -13.83 -10.03 7.08
CA VAL A 73 -14.55 -8.93 7.72
C VAL A 73 -14.56 -7.75 6.76
N ALA A 74 -15.75 -7.33 6.32
CA ALA A 74 -15.91 -6.11 5.55
C ALA A 74 -16.25 -4.92 6.47
N ILE A 75 -15.80 -3.74 6.08
CA ILE A 75 -16.27 -2.46 6.63
C ILE A 75 -17.13 -1.76 5.59
N TYR A 76 -18.13 -0.99 6.04
CA TYR A 76 -19.01 -0.26 5.14
C TYR A 76 -19.47 1.07 5.73
N SER A 77 -19.60 2.11 4.90
CA SER A 77 -20.34 3.32 5.26
C SER A 77 -21.85 3.07 5.17
N GLU A 78 -22.66 3.84 5.89
CA GLU A 78 -24.11 3.67 5.92
C GLU A 78 -24.77 3.43 4.55
N PRO A 79 -24.46 4.22 3.49
CA PRO A 79 -25.04 4.00 2.16
C PRO A 79 -24.56 2.71 1.47
N ASP A 80 -23.41 2.16 1.87
CA ASP A 80 -22.86 0.94 1.29
C ASP A 80 -23.39 -0.36 1.92
N ARG A 81 -24.33 -0.28 2.84
CA ARG A 81 -24.87 -1.41 3.60
C ARG A 81 -25.27 -2.62 2.74
N THR A 82 -25.79 -2.39 1.54
CA THR A 82 -26.22 -3.44 0.61
C THR A 82 -25.24 -3.69 -0.53
N SER A 83 -24.04 -3.13 -0.44
CA SER A 83 -23.03 -3.29 -1.47
C SER A 83 -22.49 -4.73 -1.55
N PRO A 84 -22.06 -5.19 -2.73
CA PRO A 84 -21.65 -6.58 -2.95
C PRO A 84 -20.57 -7.09 -2.00
N HIS A 85 -19.62 -6.24 -1.57
CA HIS A 85 -18.57 -6.62 -0.64
C HIS A 85 -19.10 -6.91 0.77
N VAL A 86 -20.16 -6.19 1.18
CA VAL A 86 -20.83 -6.41 2.47
C VAL A 86 -21.58 -7.75 2.46
N LEU A 87 -22.32 -8.01 1.38
CA LEU A 87 -23.13 -9.23 1.23
C LEU A 87 -22.28 -10.50 1.04
N LYS A 88 -21.03 -10.36 0.60
CA LYS A 88 -20.13 -11.48 0.33
C LYS A 88 -19.16 -11.80 1.47
N ALA A 89 -18.94 -10.90 2.40
CA ALA A 89 -18.07 -11.12 3.55
C ALA A 89 -18.76 -12.03 4.59
N ASP A 90 -17.95 -12.71 5.40
CA ASP A 90 -18.47 -13.54 6.51
C ASP A 90 -19.02 -12.67 7.63
N GLU A 91 -18.40 -11.53 7.90
CA GLU A 91 -18.85 -10.51 8.85
C GLU A 91 -18.77 -9.11 8.19
N ALA A 92 -19.64 -8.20 8.61
CA ALA A 92 -19.60 -6.82 8.12
C ALA A 92 -19.99 -5.82 9.22
N TYR A 93 -19.26 -4.71 9.28
CA TYR A 93 -19.43 -3.67 10.29
C TYR A 93 -19.58 -2.29 9.66
N CYS A 94 -20.56 -1.53 10.14
CA CYS A 94 -20.68 -0.12 9.77
C CYS A 94 -19.54 0.67 10.41
N VAL A 95 -18.74 1.36 9.59
CA VAL A 95 -17.59 2.15 10.03
C VAL A 95 -17.92 3.64 10.15
N GLY A 96 -19.08 4.06 9.69
CA GLY A 96 -19.55 5.45 9.80
C GLY A 96 -20.46 5.91 8.66
N SER A 97 -20.69 7.21 8.62
CA SER A 97 -21.57 7.86 7.64
C SER A 97 -20.95 7.96 6.24
N ALA A 98 -21.69 8.49 5.26
CA ALA A 98 -21.32 8.56 3.85
C ALA A 98 -19.95 9.22 3.54
N PRO A 99 -19.53 10.36 4.16
CA PRO A 99 -18.25 10.96 3.86
C PRO A 99 -17.07 10.04 4.20
N SER A 100 -16.12 9.85 3.29
CA SER A 100 -14.95 8.98 3.50
C SER A 100 -14.14 9.34 4.74
N ALA A 101 -14.00 10.64 5.05
CA ALA A 101 -13.33 11.11 6.26
C ALA A 101 -14.01 10.65 7.56
N LYS A 102 -15.31 10.32 7.50
CA LYS A 102 -16.10 9.82 8.64
C LYS A 102 -16.32 8.30 8.59
N SER A 103 -15.72 7.62 7.63
CA SER A 103 -15.88 6.19 7.43
C SER A 103 -14.55 5.52 7.01
N TYR A 104 -14.30 5.32 5.73
CA TYR A 104 -13.15 4.57 5.21
C TYR A 104 -11.78 5.19 5.48
N LEU A 105 -11.70 6.47 5.84
CA LEU A 105 -10.48 7.17 6.27
C LEU A 105 -10.42 7.38 7.79
N ASN A 106 -11.39 6.87 8.55
CA ASN A 106 -11.45 7.00 10.00
C ASN A 106 -10.66 5.86 10.67
N ILE A 107 -9.36 6.07 10.84
CA ILE A 107 -8.44 5.08 11.44
C ILE A 107 -8.95 4.56 12.79
N PRO A 108 -9.31 5.42 13.78
CA PRO A 108 -9.82 4.93 15.05
C PRO A 108 -11.02 4.00 14.92
N ALA A 109 -12.01 4.34 14.09
CA ALA A 109 -13.19 3.51 13.91
C ALA A 109 -12.86 2.15 13.25
N ILE A 110 -11.89 2.13 12.33
CA ILE A 110 -11.45 0.88 11.70
C ILE A 110 -10.73 -0.01 12.73
N LEU A 111 -9.85 0.55 13.57
CA LEU A 111 -9.13 -0.18 14.62
C LEU A 111 -10.08 -0.74 15.69
N ASP A 112 -11.14 -0.02 16.03
CA ASP A 112 -12.19 -0.53 16.92
C ASP A 112 -12.87 -1.78 16.33
N ILE A 113 -13.11 -1.78 15.02
CA ILE A 113 -13.67 -2.95 14.33
C ILE A 113 -12.66 -4.10 14.29
N VAL A 114 -11.36 -3.83 14.03
CA VAL A 114 -10.28 -4.83 14.09
C VAL A 114 -10.31 -5.55 15.44
N LYS A 115 -10.32 -4.78 16.53
CA LYS A 115 -10.37 -5.32 17.89
C LYS A 115 -11.66 -6.10 18.16
N LYS A 116 -12.82 -5.57 17.76
CA LYS A 116 -14.14 -6.16 17.97
C LYS A 116 -14.31 -7.48 17.20
N SER A 117 -13.86 -7.53 15.97
CA SER A 117 -13.95 -8.69 15.09
C SER A 117 -12.87 -9.74 15.37
N LYS A 118 -11.84 -9.41 16.17
CA LYS A 118 -10.70 -10.28 16.47
C LYS A 118 -10.03 -10.78 15.19
N THR A 119 -9.76 -9.88 14.26
CA THR A 119 -9.06 -10.20 13.01
C THR A 119 -7.57 -10.34 13.23
N ASP A 120 -6.95 -11.28 12.51
CA ASP A 120 -5.52 -11.58 12.58
C ASP A 120 -4.71 -10.61 11.72
N ALA A 121 -5.34 -10.12 10.64
CA ALA A 121 -4.70 -9.25 9.68
C ALA A 121 -5.65 -8.22 9.07
N VAL A 122 -5.08 -7.13 8.56
CA VAL A 122 -5.80 -6.08 7.81
C VAL A 122 -5.23 -5.98 6.40
N HIS A 123 -6.12 -6.09 5.41
CA HIS A 123 -5.80 -5.83 4.00
C HIS A 123 -6.40 -4.49 3.57
N PRO A 124 -5.59 -3.49 3.21
CA PRO A 124 -6.07 -2.15 2.88
C PRO A 124 -6.66 -2.03 1.45
N GLY A 125 -6.45 -3.03 0.60
CA GLY A 125 -6.76 -2.91 -0.82
C GLY A 125 -5.84 -1.92 -1.52
N TYR A 126 -6.42 -1.09 -2.38
CA TYR A 126 -5.76 0.08 -3.00
C TYR A 126 -6.62 1.34 -2.79
N GLY A 127 -6.00 2.53 -2.86
CA GLY A 127 -6.67 3.79 -2.50
C GLY A 127 -6.96 3.90 -0.99
N PHE A 128 -7.76 4.85 -0.59
CA PHE A 128 -8.07 5.15 0.82
C PHE A 128 -6.81 5.18 1.70
N LEU A 129 -6.65 4.23 2.60
CA LEU A 129 -5.56 4.16 3.56
C LEU A 129 -4.41 3.20 3.14
N SER A 130 -4.43 2.65 1.93
CA SER A 130 -3.42 1.68 1.48
C SER A 130 -2.00 2.26 1.40
N GLU A 131 -1.88 3.57 1.19
CA GLU A 131 -0.62 4.30 1.14
C GLU A 131 -0.42 5.21 2.37
N ASN A 132 -1.17 4.96 3.44
CA ASN A 132 -1.09 5.74 4.67
C ASN A 132 -0.21 5.02 5.70
N CYS A 133 0.98 5.60 5.98
CA CYS A 133 1.94 5.01 6.91
C CYS A 133 1.44 4.97 8.35
N ASP A 134 0.64 5.98 8.78
CA ASP A 134 0.11 6.03 10.13
C ASP A 134 -0.91 4.91 10.37
N PHE A 135 -1.75 4.62 9.37
CA PHE A 135 -2.67 3.49 9.45
C PHE A 135 -1.93 2.15 9.49
N ALA A 136 -0.94 1.95 8.61
CA ALA A 136 -0.13 0.73 8.61
C ALA A 136 0.58 0.52 9.96
N GLN A 137 1.11 1.59 10.56
CA GLN A 137 1.74 1.55 11.87
C GLN A 137 0.71 1.25 12.97
N ALA A 138 -0.42 1.93 12.97
CA ALA A 138 -1.46 1.74 13.98
C ALA A 138 -2.05 0.32 13.97
N VAL A 139 -2.17 -0.32 12.80
CA VAL A 139 -2.55 -1.74 12.68
C VAL A 139 -1.50 -2.63 13.35
N LYS A 140 -0.20 -2.41 13.08
CA LYS A 140 0.90 -3.16 13.70
C LYS A 140 0.94 -2.97 15.21
N ASP A 141 0.78 -1.75 15.69
CA ASP A 141 0.78 -1.42 17.12
C ASP A 141 -0.41 -2.06 17.86
N SER A 142 -1.51 -2.34 17.15
CA SER A 142 -2.64 -3.09 17.71
C SER A 142 -2.37 -4.61 17.87
N GLY A 143 -1.20 -5.09 17.45
CA GLY A 143 -0.85 -6.51 17.44
C GLY A 143 -1.45 -7.29 16.24
N THR A 144 -2.04 -6.59 15.27
CA THR A 144 -2.65 -7.18 14.07
C THR A 144 -1.68 -7.11 12.89
N ALA A 145 -1.62 -8.13 12.06
CA ALA A 145 -0.75 -8.14 10.90
C ALA A 145 -1.24 -7.16 9.83
N TRP A 146 -0.30 -6.39 9.27
CA TRP A 146 -0.53 -5.53 8.13
C TRP A 146 -0.20 -6.28 6.82
N ILE A 147 -1.17 -6.43 5.93
CA ILE A 147 -0.96 -7.03 4.61
C ILE A 147 -0.60 -5.92 3.64
N GLY A 148 0.68 -5.68 3.48
CA GLY A 148 1.22 -4.62 2.65
C GLY A 148 2.70 -4.34 2.89
N PRO A 149 3.27 -3.33 2.23
CA PRO A 149 4.66 -2.91 2.44
C PRO A 149 4.90 -2.42 3.88
N SER A 150 6.16 -2.34 4.29
CA SER A 150 6.52 -1.71 5.56
C SER A 150 6.19 -0.20 5.55
N THR A 151 6.03 0.39 6.72
CA THR A 151 5.77 1.84 6.86
C THR A 151 6.87 2.68 6.22
N GLU A 152 8.13 2.24 6.30
CA GLU A 152 9.28 2.89 5.64
C GLU A 152 9.15 2.85 4.12
N VAL A 153 8.73 1.71 3.56
CA VAL A 153 8.51 1.56 2.11
C VAL A 153 7.34 2.43 1.66
N ILE A 154 6.23 2.45 2.41
CA ILE A 154 5.08 3.31 2.10
C ILE A 154 5.52 4.78 2.08
N THR A 155 6.26 5.23 3.08
CA THR A 155 6.75 6.61 3.17
C THR A 155 7.69 6.95 2.02
N THR A 156 8.67 6.08 1.76
CA THR A 156 9.68 6.33 0.72
C THR A 156 9.09 6.32 -0.68
N MET A 157 8.18 5.37 -0.96
CA MET A 157 7.56 5.26 -2.27
C MET A 157 6.41 6.25 -2.49
N GLY A 158 5.84 6.78 -1.42
CA GLY A 158 4.85 7.86 -1.46
C GLY A 158 5.43 9.21 -1.89
N ASP A 159 6.70 9.49 -1.60
CA ASP A 159 7.43 10.65 -2.13
C ASP A 159 8.04 10.32 -3.49
N LYS A 160 7.56 10.99 -4.53
CA LYS A 160 7.95 10.69 -5.92
C LYS A 160 9.44 10.93 -6.19
N MET A 161 10.06 11.88 -5.50
CA MET A 161 11.48 12.17 -5.65
C MET A 161 12.33 11.09 -4.98
N ALA A 162 11.96 10.69 -3.75
CA ALA A 162 12.61 9.59 -3.04
C ALA A 162 12.45 8.26 -3.81
N ALA A 163 11.26 7.97 -4.33
CA ALA A 163 11.00 6.79 -5.14
C ALA A 163 11.86 6.75 -6.41
N ARG A 164 11.99 7.87 -7.14
CA ARG A 164 12.85 7.97 -8.32
C ARG A 164 14.33 7.76 -7.98
N LYS A 165 14.80 8.36 -6.87
CA LYS A 165 16.15 8.16 -6.37
C LYS A 165 16.45 6.70 -6.05
N LEU A 166 15.53 6.05 -5.34
CA LEU A 166 15.63 4.63 -5.00
C LEU A 166 15.63 3.74 -6.24
N ALA A 167 14.75 4.01 -7.21
CA ALA A 167 14.69 3.27 -8.47
C ALA A 167 16.03 3.33 -9.23
N ARG A 168 16.68 4.52 -9.31
CA ARG A 168 18.01 4.65 -9.92
C ARG A 168 19.10 3.88 -9.16
N GLN A 169 19.06 3.90 -7.82
CA GLN A 169 20.00 3.14 -7.00
C GLN A 169 19.87 1.63 -7.18
N ALA A 170 18.67 1.19 -7.57
CA ALA A 170 18.37 -0.20 -7.90
C ALA A 170 18.55 -0.54 -9.41
N ASP A 171 19.19 0.34 -10.17
CA ASP A 171 19.37 0.22 -11.63
C ASP A 171 18.06 0.02 -12.42
N ALA A 172 16.93 0.43 -11.84
CA ALA A 172 15.66 0.40 -12.54
C ALA A 172 15.56 1.57 -13.53
N PRO A 173 15.06 1.36 -14.75
CA PRO A 173 14.91 2.41 -15.72
C PRO A 173 13.89 3.46 -15.24
N VAL A 174 14.28 4.74 -15.29
CA VAL A 174 13.40 5.87 -14.95
C VAL A 174 13.31 6.85 -16.11
N VAL A 175 12.15 7.43 -16.30
CA VAL A 175 11.94 8.48 -17.29
C VAL A 175 12.89 9.65 -16.98
N PRO A 176 13.57 10.28 -17.96
CA PRO A 176 14.38 11.48 -17.74
C PRO A 176 13.60 12.55 -16.97
N GLY A 177 14.27 13.24 -16.07
CA GLY A 177 13.64 14.26 -15.22
C GLY A 177 14.58 14.80 -14.16
N THR A 178 14.09 15.68 -13.29
CA THR A 178 14.86 16.23 -12.17
C THR A 178 15.07 15.21 -11.06
N ASN A 179 16.18 15.35 -10.35
CA ASN A 179 16.50 14.55 -9.16
C ASN A 179 16.05 15.24 -7.87
N GLU A 180 15.97 16.56 -7.93
CA GLU A 180 15.58 17.42 -6.83
C GLU A 180 14.43 18.33 -7.26
N PRO A 181 13.68 18.90 -6.31
CA PRO A 181 12.64 19.84 -6.63
C PRO A 181 13.19 21.06 -7.37
N LEU A 182 12.39 21.61 -8.27
CA LEU A 182 12.73 22.85 -8.97
C LEU A 182 12.64 24.04 -8.01
N ILE A 183 13.78 24.68 -7.76
CA ILE A 183 13.87 25.81 -6.83
C ILE A 183 13.44 27.09 -7.54
N ASN A 184 14.06 27.40 -8.67
CA ASN A 184 13.89 28.64 -9.40
C ASN A 184 13.70 28.41 -10.90
N ILE A 185 13.36 29.49 -11.62
CA ILE A 185 13.07 29.43 -13.06
C ILE A 185 14.31 29.13 -13.91
N LYS A 186 15.49 29.55 -13.46
CA LYS A 186 16.74 29.31 -14.18
C LYS A 186 17.08 27.82 -14.23
N ASP A 187 17.03 27.14 -13.07
CA ASP A 187 17.24 25.69 -12.97
C ASP A 187 16.22 24.94 -13.82
N ALA A 188 14.98 25.44 -13.86
CA ALA A 188 13.93 24.88 -14.68
C ALA A 188 14.22 24.97 -16.17
N HIS A 189 14.70 26.12 -16.66
CA HIS A 189 15.11 26.28 -18.06
C HIS A 189 16.27 25.35 -18.42
N GLU A 190 17.33 25.33 -17.64
CA GLU A 190 18.50 24.46 -17.87
C GLU A 190 18.09 22.98 -17.91
N THR A 191 17.19 22.59 -17.01
CA THR A 191 16.66 21.23 -16.99
C THR A 191 15.77 20.94 -18.20
N ALA A 192 14.90 21.87 -18.58
CA ALA A 192 14.01 21.72 -19.72
C ALA A 192 14.78 21.61 -21.05
N GLU A 193 15.84 22.37 -21.23
CA GLU A 193 16.73 22.27 -22.40
C GLU A 193 17.41 20.90 -22.47
N ARG A 194 17.83 20.36 -21.35
CA ARG A 194 18.46 19.04 -21.26
C ARG A 194 17.49 17.89 -21.53
N ILE A 195 16.24 17.99 -21.06
CA ILE A 195 15.21 16.93 -21.22
C ILE A 195 14.57 17.01 -22.61
N GLY A 196 14.35 18.23 -23.10
CA GLY A 196 13.61 18.51 -24.34
C GLY A 196 12.10 18.69 -24.11
N TYR A 197 11.45 19.26 -25.12
CA TYR A 197 10.00 19.47 -25.13
C TYR A 197 9.30 18.48 -26.06
N PRO A 198 8.04 18.07 -25.77
CA PRO A 198 7.22 18.49 -24.64
C PRO A 198 7.67 17.82 -23.34
N LEU A 199 7.49 18.49 -22.20
CA LEU A 199 7.79 17.95 -20.88
C LEU A 199 6.61 18.14 -19.90
N LEU A 200 6.70 17.47 -18.77
CA LEU A 200 5.71 17.56 -17.70
C LEU A 200 6.33 18.16 -16.43
N ILE A 201 5.62 19.14 -15.85
CA ILE A 201 5.83 19.55 -14.46
C ILE A 201 4.81 18.82 -13.59
N LYS A 202 5.25 18.32 -12.44
CA LYS A 202 4.43 17.58 -11.47
C LYS A 202 4.70 18.02 -10.05
N ALA A 203 3.66 17.97 -9.18
CA ALA A 203 3.85 18.09 -7.74
C ALA A 203 4.64 16.88 -7.20
N ALA A 204 5.55 17.11 -6.25
CA ALA A 204 6.31 16.06 -5.60
C ALA A 204 5.44 15.20 -4.67
N GLY A 205 4.58 15.86 -3.89
CA GLY A 205 3.59 15.20 -3.06
C GLY A 205 2.28 14.91 -3.79
N GLY A 206 1.44 14.06 -3.21
CA GLY A 206 0.09 13.79 -3.67
C GLY A 206 -0.06 12.96 -4.94
N GLY A 207 -1.29 12.88 -5.42
CA GLY A 207 -1.69 12.05 -6.57
C GLY A 207 -2.93 12.61 -7.28
N GLY A 208 -3.58 11.77 -8.12
CA GLY A 208 -4.85 12.12 -8.76
C GLY A 208 -4.75 13.18 -9.88
N GLY A 209 -3.55 13.42 -10.43
CA GLY A 209 -3.37 14.34 -11.57
C GLY A 209 -3.34 15.83 -11.21
N LYS A 210 -3.47 16.20 -9.94
CA LYS A 210 -3.34 17.60 -9.50
C LYS A 210 -1.89 18.05 -9.56
N GLY A 211 -1.65 19.32 -9.90
CA GLY A 211 -0.31 19.88 -10.04
C GLY A 211 0.48 19.35 -11.27
N ILE A 212 -0.20 18.78 -12.26
CA ILE A 212 0.41 18.33 -13.52
C ILE A 212 0.20 19.40 -14.59
N ARG A 213 1.29 19.79 -15.29
CA ARG A 213 1.26 20.71 -16.44
C ARG A 213 2.13 20.18 -17.54
N ILE A 214 1.59 20.18 -18.76
CA ILE A 214 2.33 19.91 -19.99
C ILE A 214 2.93 21.23 -20.47
N ILE A 215 4.21 21.24 -20.76
CA ILE A 215 4.96 22.38 -21.28
C ILE A 215 5.39 22.07 -22.69
N GLN A 216 4.90 22.86 -23.64
CA GLN A 216 5.22 22.69 -25.06
C GLN A 216 6.50 23.43 -25.47
N SER A 217 6.82 24.52 -24.76
CA SER A 217 7.98 25.37 -25.06
C SER A 217 8.47 26.12 -23.81
N GLY A 218 9.70 26.64 -23.86
CA GLY A 218 10.29 27.43 -22.77
C GLY A 218 9.50 28.69 -22.42
N LYS A 219 8.70 29.23 -23.33
CA LYS A 219 7.89 30.44 -23.10
C LYS A 219 6.79 30.22 -22.05
N ASP A 220 6.31 28.98 -21.94
CA ASP A 220 5.20 28.62 -21.05
C ASP A 220 5.68 28.17 -19.67
N LEU A 221 7.01 28.04 -19.47
CA LEU A 221 7.62 27.38 -18.32
C LEU A 221 7.36 28.12 -17.01
N GLU A 222 7.53 29.45 -16.99
CA GLU A 222 7.40 30.24 -15.75
C GLU A 222 5.97 30.28 -15.24
N ASP A 223 5.00 30.52 -16.12
CA ASP A 223 3.57 30.52 -15.78
C ASP A 223 3.13 29.13 -15.31
N ALA A 224 3.55 28.09 -15.99
CA ALA A 224 3.23 26.71 -15.62
C ALA A 224 3.83 26.30 -14.27
N MET A 225 5.06 26.71 -13.96
CA MET A 225 5.67 26.49 -12.65
C MET A 225 4.90 27.18 -11.52
N SER A 226 4.56 28.47 -11.71
CA SER A 226 3.81 29.24 -10.74
C SER A 226 2.47 28.60 -10.42
N ARG A 227 1.72 28.24 -11.45
CA ARG A 227 0.43 27.57 -11.30
C ARG A 227 0.55 26.19 -10.67
N ALA A 228 1.56 25.40 -11.07
CA ALA A 228 1.76 24.07 -10.49
C ALA A 228 2.11 24.15 -9.00
N LYS A 229 2.98 25.09 -8.59
CA LYS A 229 3.32 25.32 -7.17
C LYS A 229 2.09 25.74 -6.36
N SER A 230 1.30 26.71 -6.86
CA SER A 230 0.09 27.16 -6.18
C SER A 230 -0.96 26.07 -6.02
N GLU A 231 -1.15 25.25 -7.04
CA GLU A 231 -2.10 24.12 -6.99
C GLU A 231 -1.61 23.02 -6.03
N ALA A 232 -0.32 22.69 -6.06
CA ALA A 232 0.29 21.71 -5.18
C ALA A 232 0.18 22.12 -3.71
N GLU A 233 0.48 23.39 -3.40
CA GLU A 233 0.33 23.96 -2.05
C GLU A 233 -1.11 23.83 -1.53
N LYS A 234 -2.09 24.22 -2.36
CA LYS A 234 -3.51 24.16 -1.98
C LYS A 234 -4.03 22.74 -1.80
N ALA A 235 -3.54 21.82 -2.60
CA ALA A 235 -4.06 20.45 -2.63
C ALA A 235 -3.35 19.51 -1.65
N PHE A 236 -2.07 19.76 -1.34
CA PHE A 236 -1.20 18.83 -0.63
C PHE A 236 -0.41 19.47 0.51
N SER A 237 -0.52 20.80 0.71
CA SER A 237 0.32 21.57 1.64
C SER A 237 1.83 21.36 1.37
N ASP A 238 2.18 21.18 0.10
CA ASP A 238 3.53 20.92 -0.38
C ASP A 238 3.70 21.55 -1.77
N ASN A 239 4.47 22.63 -1.87
CA ASN A 239 4.67 23.38 -3.12
C ASN A 239 5.84 22.85 -3.97
N ARG A 240 6.49 21.78 -3.55
CA ARG A 240 7.58 21.16 -4.32
C ARG A 240 7.05 20.62 -5.64
N ILE A 241 7.73 21.02 -6.72
CA ILE A 241 7.46 20.56 -8.07
C ILE A 241 8.73 20.00 -8.72
N TYR A 242 8.57 19.11 -9.70
CA TYR A 242 9.67 18.51 -10.45
C TYR A 242 9.27 18.30 -11.93
N MET A 243 10.24 18.03 -12.79
CA MET A 243 10.07 17.65 -14.20
C MET A 243 10.38 16.18 -14.44
#